data_88f66ecc9c4e58e81feddde56024b36b
#
_entry.id   88f66ecc9c4e58e81feddde56024b36b
#
_cell.length_a   1.000
_cell.length_b   1.000
_cell.length_c   1.000
_cell.angle_alpha   90.00
_cell.angle_beta   90.00
_cell.angle_gamma   90.00
#
_symmetry.space_group_name_H-M   'P 1'
#
loop_
_entity.id
_entity.type
_entity.pdbx_description
1 polymer ?
#
loop_
_entity_poly.entity_id
_entity_poly.type
_entity_poly.pdbx_seq_one_letter_code
_entity_poly.pdbx_strand_id
1 'polypeptide(L)'
;QVGVFEAGISQPGEMMALRDIIQPTIGVFTSLGTAHQENFSSIEDKCNEKIKLFHDTEAIVYPADEEVITRCLAPYDYKGKKLDWSVKQQQAAFFVTSIEKKDIATTISYMWQGETKGQYILPFIDDASIENSITCAVVSLHLGITPAVLSERMAQLEPVAMRLEVKEGQHGCTLINDSY
;
A
#
# COMPACT_ATOMS: atom_id res chain seq x y z
N GLN A 1 0.11 -16.94 13.18
CA GLN A 1 -0.70 -16.84 11.96
C GLN A 1 -1.08 -15.38 11.73
N VAL A 2 -1.10 -14.95 10.47
CA VAL A 2 -1.51 -13.60 10.06
C VAL A 2 -2.73 -13.73 9.16
N GLY A 3 -3.78 -12.95 9.44
CA GLY A 3 -4.94 -12.79 8.57
C GLY A 3 -4.82 -11.44 7.84
N VAL A 4 -5.12 -11.43 6.55
CA VAL A 4 -5.17 -10.19 5.74
C VAL A 4 -6.60 -10.00 5.28
N PHE A 5 -7.16 -8.82 5.57
CA PHE A 5 -8.55 -8.47 5.25
C PHE A 5 -8.58 -7.20 4.42
N GLU A 6 -9.33 -7.22 3.33
CA GLU A 6 -9.66 -6.01 2.58
C GLU A 6 -10.90 -5.36 3.20
N ALA A 7 -10.80 -4.06 3.52
CA ALA A 7 -11.87 -3.26 4.07
C ALA A 7 -12.21 -2.10 3.12
N GLY A 8 -13.20 -2.31 2.27
CA GLY A 8 -13.76 -1.29 1.38
C GLY A 8 -14.96 -0.59 2.01
N ILE A 9 -15.20 0.66 1.62
CA ILE A 9 -16.42 1.41 1.98
C ILE A 9 -17.04 2.02 0.74
N SER A 10 -18.36 2.06 0.75
CA SER A 10 -19.18 2.77 -0.25
C SER A 10 -19.85 4.00 0.32
N GLN A 11 -20.13 4.02 1.63
CA GLN A 11 -20.87 5.08 2.30
C GLN A 11 -20.24 5.48 3.66
N PRO A 12 -20.53 6.69 4.15
CA PRO A 12 -20.15 7.10 5.50
C PRO A 12 -20.76 6.17 6.58
N GLY A 13 -19.96 5.83 7.60
CA GLY A 13 -20.38 5.02 8.75
C GLY A 13 -20.06 3.53 8.63
N GLU A 14 -19.72 3.02 7.44
CA GLU A 14 -19.44 1.60 7.22
C GLU A 14 -18.11 1.16 7.89
N MET A 15 -17.13 2.04 7.97
CA MET A 15 -15.79 1.66 8.45
C MET A 15 -15.78 1.30 9.94
N MET A 16 -16.66 1.93 10.74
CA MET A 16 -16.81 1.58 12.16
C MET A 16 -17.31 0.15 12.33
N ALA A 17 -18.30 -0.26 11.55
CA ALA A 17 -18.82 -1.63 11.59
C ALA A 17 -17.76 -2.66 11.16
N LEU A 18 -16.98 -2.34 10.12
CA LEU A 18 -15.87 -3.19 9.68
C LEU A 18 -14.78 -3.29 10.75
N ARG A 19 -14.43 -2.18 11.42
CA ARG A 19 -13.48 -2.18 12.54
C ARG A 19 -13.91 -3.13 13.65
N ASP A 20 -15.18 -3.06 14.04
CA ASP A 20 -15.71 -3.86 15.14
C ASP A 20 -15.74 -5.37 14.81
N ILE A 21 -15.86 -5.71 13.52
CA ILE A 21 -15.81 -7.10 13.05
C ILE A 21 -14.37 -7.59 12.90
N ILE A 22 -13.50 -6.81 12.24
CA ILE A 22 -12.13 -7.24 11.89
C ILE A 22 -11.19 -7.11 13.08
N GLN A 23 -11.35 -6.07 13.90
CA GLN A 23 -10.46 -5.74 15.03
C GLN A 23 -8.97 -5.79 14.64
N PRO A 24 -8.55 -4.98 13.65
CA PRO A 24 -7.22 -5.09 13.08
C PRO A 24 -6.14 -4.70 14.09
N THR A 25 -5.03 -5.43 14.10
CA THR A 25 -3.83 -5.07 14.88
C THR A 25 -2.89 -4.18 14.07
N ILE A 26 -2.88 -4.32 12.75
CA ILE A 26 -2.12 -3.47 11.84
C ILE A 26 -3.08 -2.90 10.80
N GLY A 27 -3.12 -1.58 10.69
CA GLY A 27 -3.83 -0.88 9.65
C GLY A 27 -2.94 -0.63 8.44
N VAL A 28 -3.48 -0.82 7.23
CA VAL A 28 -2.75 -0.52 5.99
C VAL A 28 -3.59 0.40 5.13
N PHE A 29 -3.11 1.62 4.96
CA PHE A 29 -3.70 2.60 4.05
C PHE A 29 -2.91 2.55 2.74
N THR A 30 -3.46 1.95 1.69
CA THR A 30 -2.78 1.79 0.40
C THR A 30 -2.84 3.08 -0.42
N SER A 31 -4.03 3.56 -0.72
CA SER A 31 -4.26 4.78 -1.49
C SER A 31 -5.65 5.34 -1.24
N LEU A 32 -5.84 6.59 -1.62
CA LEU A 32 -7.13 7.26 -1.57
C LEU A 32 -7.67 7.44 -2.99
N GLY A 33 -8.12 6.34 -3.60
CA GLY A 33 -8.69 6.35 -4.94
C GLY A 33 -10.00 7.13 -5.05
N THR A 34 -10.44 7.41 -6.28
CA THR A 34 -11.67 8.17 -6.60
C THR A 34 -12.95 7.33 -6.50
N ALA A 35 -12.87 6.00 -6.38
CA ALA A 35 -14.03 5.12 -6.28
C ALA A 35 -14.97 5.55 -5.14
N HIS A 36 -16.29 5.59 -5.41
CA HIS A 36 -17.34 6.00 -4.46
C HIS A 36 -17.19 7.42 -3.90
N GLN A 37 -16.42 8.30 -4.58
CA GLN A 37 -16.23 9.68 -4.13
C GLN A 37 -17.55 10.47 -4.11
N GLU A 38 -18.50 10.12 -4.98
CA GLU A 38 -19.84 10.73 -5.07
C GLU A 38 -20.66 10.58 -3.78
N ASN A 39 -20.33 9.63 -2.92
CA ASN A 39 -21.02 9.38 -1.65
C ASN A 39 -20.42 10.15 -0.46
N PHE A 40 -19.36 10.94 -0.69
CA PHE A 40 -18.67 11.73 0.32
C PHE A 40 -18.64 13.21 -0.07
N SER A 41 -18.77 14.09 0.92
CA SER A 41 -18.77 15.54 0.69
C SER A 41 -17.43 16.08 0.18
N SER A 42 -16.34 15.40 0.57
CA SER A 42 -14.97 15.75 0.18
C SER A 42 -14.06 14.52 0.21
N ILE A 43 -12.86 14.64 -0.36
CA ILE A 43 -11.84 13.61 -0.28
C ILE A 43 -11.33 13.45 1.17
N GLU A 44 -11.31 14.53 1.93
CA GLU A 44 -10.97 14.52 3.35
C GLU A 44 -12.02 13.76 4.17
N ASP A 45 -13.31 13.92 3.90
CA ASP A 45 -14.37 13.17 4.58
C ASP A 45 -14.23 11.67 4.34
N LYS A 46 -13.93 11.28 3.10
CA LYS A 46 -13.65 9.88 2.74
C LYS A 46 -12.41 9.36 3.44
N CYS A 47 -11.34 10.15 3.48
CA CYS A 47 -10.11 9.82 4.20
C CYS A 47 -10.36 9.62 5.69
N ASN A 48 -11.08 10.57 6.33
CA ASN A 48 -11.43 10.50 7.74
C ASN A 48 -12.31 9.28 8.05
N GLU A 49 -13.22 8.92 7.15
CA GLU A 49 -14.00 7.69 7.30
C GLU A 49 -13.09 6.44 7.31
N LYS A 50 -12.17 6.33 6.35
CA LYS A 50 -11.23 5.20 6.27
C LYS A 50 -10.31 5.12 7.50
N ILE A 51 -9.87 6.25 8.05
CA ILE A 51 -9.00 6.31 9.24
C ILE A 51 -9.66 5.68 10.47
N LYS A 52 -10.99 5.69 10.57
CA LYS A 52 -11.70 5.07 11.69
C LYS A 52 -11.41 3.58 11.87
N LEU A 53 -11.04 2.87 10.80
CA LEU A 53 -10.61 1.46 10.87
C LEU A 53 -9.37 1.28 11.75
N PHE A 54 -8.51 2.31 11.82
CA PHE A 54 -7.18 2.21 12.41
C PHE A 54 -7.12 2.71 13.85
N HIS A 55 -8.27 3.10 14.44
CA HIS A 55 -8.33 3.75 15.76
C HIS A 55 -7.56 2.99 16.84
N ASP A 56 -7.74 1.68 16.92
CA ASP A 56 -7.22 0.84 17.97
C ASP A 56 -6.08 -0.07 17.51
N THR A 57 -5.50 0.19 16.33
CA THR A 57 -4.40 -0.61 15.79
C THR A 57 -3.07 -0.30 16.51
N GLU A 58 -2.21 -1.31 16.61
CA GLU A 58 -0.85 -1.18 17.18
C GLU A 58 0.10 -0.45 16.22
N ALA A 59 -0.17 -0.57 14.91
CA ALA A 59 0.58 0.11 13.87
C ALA A 59 -0.32 0.50 12.69
N ILE A 60 0.05 1.60 12.01
CA ILE A 60 -0.54 2.03 10.74
C ILE A 60 0.56 2.21 9.70
N VAL A 61 0.36 1.60 8.52
CA VAL A 61 1.22 1.79 7.34
C VAL A 61 0.51 2.69 6.35
N TYR A 62 1.18 3.73 5.85
CA TYR A 62 0.59 4.67 4.89
C TYR A 62 1.64 5.38 4.03
N PRO A 63 1.27 5.85 2.81
CA PRO A 63 2.11 6.69 1.97
C PRO A 63 2.17 8.13 2.51
N ALA A 64 3.34 8.58 2.97
CA ALA A 64 3.52 9.94 3.48
C ALA A 64 3.50 11.01 2.37
N ASP A 65 3.71 10.62 1.12
CA ASP A 65 3.66 11.51 -0.03
C ASP A 65 2.22 11.86 -0.47
N GLU A 66 1.23 11.14 0.05
CA GLU A 66 -0.20 11.43 -0.10
C GLU A 66 -0.63 12.51 0.90
N GLU A 67 -0.62 13.77 0.47
CA GLU A 67 -0.87 14.94 1.34
C GLU A 67 -2.20 14.86 2.08
N VAL A 68 -3.24 14.34 1.45
CA VAL A 68 -4.57 14.21 2.07
C VAL A 68 -4.52 13.26 3.26
N ILE A 69 -3.88 12.10 3.10
CA ILE A 69 -3.73 11.10 4.16
C ILE A 69 -2.96 11.70 5.34
N THR A 70 -1.83 12.33 5.04
CA THR A 70 -0.95 12.93 6.06
C THR A 70 -1.69 14.04 6.82
N ARG A 71 -2.43 14.90 6.10
CA ARG A 71 -3.22 15.99 6.70
C ARG A 71 -4.37 15.47 7.56
N CYS A 72 -5.04 14.39 7.17
CA CYS A 72 -6.12 13.79 7.97
C CYS A 72 -5.56 13.03 9.20
N LEU A 73 -4.37 12.43 9.10
CA LEU A 73 -3.73 11.75 10.23
C LEU A 73 -3.05 12.69 11.22
N ALA A 74 -2.73 13.93 10.84
CA ALA A 74 -2.03 14.89 11.71
C ALA A 74 -2.81 15.25 12.98
N PRO A 75 -4.12 15.59 12.91
CA PRO A 75 -4.92 15.90 14.09
C PRO A 75 -5.33 14.66 14.89
N TYR A 76 -5.12 13.48 14.33
CA TYR A 76 -5.55 12.22 14.93
C TYR A 76 -4.58 11.77 16.01
N ASP A 77 -5.04 11.70 17.27
CA ASP A 77 -4.23 11.26 18.41
C ASP A 77 -3.99 9.75 18.37
N TYR A 78 -3.33 9.30 17.32
CA TYR A 78 -3.00 7.90 17.11
C TYR A 78 -1.90 7.44 18.07
N LYS A 79 -2.17 6.41 18.84
CA LYS A 79 -1.29 5.91 19.91
C LYS A 79 -0.33 4.82 19.45
N GLY A 80 -0.62 4.18 18.33
CA GLY A 80 0.24 3.12 17.75
C GLY A 80 1.45 3.66 16.99
N LYS A 81 2.21 2.77 16.40
CA LYS A 81 3.35 3.12 15.55
C LYS A 81 2.88 3.65 14.20
N LYS A 82 3.40 4.80 13.78
CA LYS A 82 3.25 5.31 12.41
C LYS A 82 4.41 4.78 11.58
N LEU A 83 4.09 3.98 10.56
CA LEU A 83 5.03 3.35 9.65
C LEU A 83 4.78 3.92 8.25
N ASP A 84 5.18 5.15 8.08
CA ASP A 84 5.07 5.85 6.82
C ASP A 84 6.13 5.41 5.81
N TRP A 85 5.79 5.49 4.53
CA TRP A 85 6.75 5.33 3.47
C TRP A 85 6.72 6.52 2.52
N SER A 86 7.87 6.84 1.93
CA SER A 86 8.00 8.00 1.05
C SER A 86 9.12 7.80 0.03
N VAL A 87 8.93 8.37 -1.14
CA VAL A 87 9.98 8.56 -2.17
C VAL A 87 10.64 9.94 -2.08
N LYS A 88 10.11 10.85 -1.24
CA LYS A 88 10.53 12.25 -1.11
C LYS A 88 11.15 12.57 0.25
N GLN A 89 10.62 11.98 1.33
CA GLN A 89 10.93 12.35 2.71
C GLN A 89 11.89 11.35 3.33
N GLN A 90 13.16 11.75 3.49
CA GLN A 90 14.22 10.86 4.02
C GLN A 90 14.02 10.40 5.46
N GLN A 91 13.19 11.12 6.23
CA GLN A 91 12.85 10.77 7.61
C GLN A 91 11.71 9.76 7.73
N ALA A 92 11.06 9.37 6.63
CA ALA A 92 10.03 8.35 6.64
C ALA A 92 10.57 7.03 7.20
N ALA A 93 9.71 6.26 7.89
CA ALA A 93 10.09 4.96 8.44
C ALA A 93 10.63 4.01 7.34
N PHE A 94 10.08 4.11 6.14
CA PHE A 94 10.59 3.45 4.95
C PHE A 94 10.84 4.50 3.86
N PHE A 95 12.09 4.86 3.67
CA PHE A 95 12.48 5.80 2.62
C PHE A 95 12.97 5.05 1.40
N VAL A 96 12.30 5.27 0.27
CA VAL A 96 12.74 4.76 -1.04
C VAL A 96 13.87 5.61 -1.57
N THR A 97 15.06 5.05 -1.67
CA THR A 97 16.27 5.77 -2.11
C THR A 97 16.42 5.79 -3.63
N SER A 98 15.93 4.76 -4.34
CA SER A 98 15.83 4.75 -5.80
C SER A 98 14.75 3.78 -6.30
N ILE A 99 14.20 4.11 -7.46
CA ILE A 99 13.31 3.25 -8.27
C ILE A 99 13.88 3.21 -9.67
N GLU A 100 14.34 2.05 -10.10
CA GLU A 100 14.95 1.86 -11.41
C GLU A 100 14.13 0.86 -12.22
N LYS A 101 13.38 1.36 -13.20
CA LYS A 101 12.60 0.56 -14.14
C LYS A 101 13.48 0.12 -15.30
N LYS A 102 13.53 -1.18 -15.57
CA LYS A 102 14.28 -1.74 -16.69
C LYS A 102 13.53 -2.93 -17.29
N ASP A 103 13.28 -2.88 -18.58
CA ASP A 103 12.55 -3.90 -19.34
C ASP A 103 11.19 -4.22 -18.70
N ILE A 104 11.08 -5.35 -18.02
CA ILE A 104 9.84 -5.85 -17.39
C ILE A 104 9.91 -5.87 -15.85
N ALA A 105 10.96 -5.31 -15.28
CA ALA A 105 11.19 -5.35 -13.83
C ALA A 105 11.59 -3.98 -13.29
N THR A 106 11.33 -3.79 -12.02
CA THR A 106 11.72 -2.58 -11.28
C THR A 106 12.61 -2.97 -10.10
N THR A 107 13.75 -2.30 -9.97
CA THR A 107 14.60 -2.41 -8.79
C THR A 107 14.26 -1.29 -7.82
N ILE A 108 13.96 -1.63 -6.58
CA ILE A 108 13.63 -0.68 -5.52
C ILE A 108 14.68 -0.78 -4.43
N SER A 109 15.40 0.32 -4.19
CA SER A 109 16.34 0.45 -3.08
C SER A 109 15.73 1.30 -1.98
N TYR A 110 15.96 0.94 -0.72
CA TYR A 110 15.32 1.60 0.41
C TYR A 110 16.22 1.69 1.64
N MET A 111 15.81 2.57 2.55
CA MET A 111 16.28 2.68 3.92
C MET A 111 15.11 2.39 4.87
N TRP A 112 15.25 1.43 5.76
CA TRP A 112 14.26 1.10 6.79
C TRP A 112 14.69 1.65 8.14
N GLN A 113 13.84 2.46 8.76
CA GLN A 113 14.03 3.10 10.08
C GLN A 113 15.38 3.83 10.23
N GLY A 114 15.89 4.38 9.13
CA GLY A 114 17.15 5.12 9.12
C GLY A 114 18.43 4.27 9.26
N GLU A 115 18.32 2.97 9.45
CA GLU A 115 19.43 2.08 9.79
C GLU A 115 19.68 1.00 8.74
N THR A 116 18.62 0.30 8.33
CA THR A 116 18.73 -0.89 7.48
C THR A 116 18.57 -0.53 6.02
N LYS A 117 19.64 -0.64 5.24
CA LYS A 117 19.59 -0.57 3.78
C LYS A 117 19.16 -1.90 3.19
N GLY A 118 18.29 -1.83 2.20
CA GLY A 118 17.84 -3.00 1.47
C GLY A 118 17.53 -2.70 0.01
N GLN A 119 17.36 -3.76 -0.76
CA GLN A 119 16.99 -3.70 -2.16
C GLN A 119 16.18 -4.93 -2.51
N TYR A 120 15.21 -4.77 -3.40
CA TYR A 120 14.51 -5.90 -4.00
C TYR A 120 14.16 -5.62 -5.47
N ILE A 121 13.95 -6.69 -6.21
CA ILE A 121 13.49 -6.65 -7.60
C ILE A 121 12.02 -7.02 -7.62
N LEU A 122 11.23 -6.24 -8.35
CA LEU A 122 9.81 -6.44 -8.56
C LEU A 122 9.58 -6.77 -10.03
N PRO A 123 8.89 -7.86 -10.40
CA PRO A 123 8.62 -8.23 -11.79
C PRO A 123 7.44 -7.43 -12.41
N PHE A 124 7.35 -6.15 -12.08
CA PHE A 124 6.35 -5.20 -12.57
C PHE A 124 7.01 -3.84 -12.82
N ILE A 125 6.40 -3.04 -13.72
CA ILE A 125 6.90 -1.70 -14.08
C ILE A 125 5.84 -0.61 -13.88
N ASP A 126 4.59 -0.98 -13.60
CA ASP A 126 3.50 -0.03 -13.36
C ASP A 126 3.57 0.57 -11.95
N ASP A 127 3.13 1.82 -11.83
CA ASP A 127 3.26 2.58 -10.60
C ASP A 127 2.42 1.99 -9.46
N ALA A 128 1.22 1.48 -9.75
CA ALA A 128 0.35 0.89 -8.74
C ALA A 128 0.96 -0.37 -8.11
N SER A 129 1.55 -1.26 -8.93
CA SER A 129 2.28 -2.43 -8.43
C SER A 129 3.50 -2.05 -7.61
N ILE A 130 4.22 -0.99 -8.02
CA ILE A 130 5.37 -0.46 -7.28
C ILE A 130 4.94 0.05 -5.90
N GLU A 131 3.93 0.92 -5.81
CA GLU A 131 3.41 1.47 -4.55
C GLU A 131 2.87 0.37 -3.62
N ASN A 132 2.13 -0.59 -4.17
CA ASN A 132 1.64 -1.74 -3.42
C ASN A 132 2.80 -2.59 -2.88
N SER A 133 3.85 -2.81 -3.67
CA SER A 133 5.03 -3.55 -3.22
C SER A 133 5.77 -2.85 -2.09
N ILE A 134 5.89 -1.52 -2.14
CA ILE A 134 6.49 -0.71 -1.07
C ILE A 134 5.67 -0.88 0.22
N THR A 135 4.35 -0.76 0.12
CA THR A 135 3.44 -0.97 1.25
C THR A 135 3.59 -2.37 1.85
N CYS A 136 3.65 -3.42 1.00
CA CYS A 136 3.91 -4.79 1.44
C CYS A 136 5.28 -4.96 2.10
N ALA A 137 6.32 -4.28 1.59
CA ALA A 137 7.65 -4.31 2.18
C ALA A 137 7.67 -3.75 3.60
N VAL A 138 6.99 -2.61 3.82
CA VAL A 138 6.86 -1.99 5.15
C VAL A 138 6.19 -2.94 6.15
N VAL A 139 5.05 -3.54 5.76
CA VAL A 139 4.34 -4.51 6.61
C VAL A 139 5.23 -5.71 6.92
N SER A 140 5.92 -6.26 5.90
CA SER A 140 6.77 -7.44 6.04
C SER A 140 7.95 -7.19 6.98
N LEU A 141 8.65 -6.06 6.83
CA LEU A 141 9.76 -5.68 7.70
C LEU A 141 9.28 -5.40 9.13
N HIS A 142 8.12 -4.78 9.30
CA HIS A 142 7.51 -4.57 10.61
C HIS A 142 7.18 -5.89 11.32
N LEU A 143 6.74 -6.89 10.58
CA LEU A 143 6.48 -8.25 11.08
C LEU A 143 7.77 -9.08 11.30
N GLY A 144 8.95 -8.50 11.10
CA GLY A 144 10.23 -9.15 11.35
C GLY A 144 10.77 -9.99 10.20
N ILE A 145 10.21 -9.89 8.99
CA ILE A 145 10.79 -10.50 7.80
C ILE A 145 12.11 -9.79 7.49
N THR A 146 13.17 -10.57 7.29
CA THR A 146 14.48 -10.00 6.99
C THR A 146 14.54 -9.42 5.57
N PRO A 147 15.41 -8.41 5.30
CA PRO A 147 15.61 -7.88 3.95
C PRO A 147 15.94 -8.94 2.89
N ALA A 148 16.69 -9.97 3.26
CA ALA A 148 17.05 -11.06 2.36
C ALA A 148 15.81 -11.88 1.93
N VAL A 149 14.96 -12.27 2.88
CA VAL A 149 13.72 -13.00 2.62
C VAL A 149 12.73 -12.11 1.85
N LEU A 150 12.63 -10.83 2.22
CA LEU A 150 11.79 -9.87 1.48
C LEU A 150 12.20 -9.80 0.01
N SER A 151 13.51 -9.63 -0.27
CA SER A 151 14.03 -9.55 -1.64
C SER A 151 13.75 -10.82 -2.43
N GLU A 152 13.94 -12.00 -1.83
CA GLU A 152 13.63 -13.28 -2.46
C GLU A 152 12.14 -13.39 -2.84
N ARG A 153 11.24 -13.02 -1.93
CA ARG A 153 9.79 -13.14 -2.13
C ARG A 153 9.22 -12.13 -3.10
N MET A 154 9.72 -10.89 -3.08
CA MET A 154 9.30 -9.85 -4.03
C MET A 154 9.62 -10.23 -5.49
N ALA A 155 10.74 -10.89 -5.73
CA ALA A 155 11.11 -11.37 -7.07
C ALA A 155 10.24 -12.53 -7.59
N GLN A 156 9.48 -13.20 -6.71
CA GLN A 156 8.60 -14.33 -7.03
C GLN A 156 7.13 -13.91 -7.24
N LEU A 157 6.82 -12.61 -7.14
CA LEU A 157 5.46 -12.13 -7.36
C LEU A 157 5.03 -12.34 -8.81
N GLU A 158 3.76 -12.69 -8.99
CA GLU A 158 3.15 -12.90 -10.30
C GLU A 158 2.00 -11.93 -10.50
N PRO A 159 1.68 -11.53 -11.75
CA PRO A 159 0.50 -10.73 -12.05
C PRO A 159 -0.79 -11.39 -11.56
N VAL A 160 -1.67 -10.62 -10.97
CA VAL A 160 -3.00 -11.11 -10.61
C VAL A 160 -3.83 -11.21 -11.89
N ALA A 161 -4.39 -12.39 -12.18
CA ALA A 161 -5.26 -12.61 -13.32
C ALA A 161 -6.44 -11.60 -13.33
N MET A 162 -6.85 -11.16 -14.52
CA MET A 162 -7.92 -10.18 -14.73
C MET A 162 -7.67 -8.75 -14.19
N ARG A 163 -6.44 -8.44 -13.79
CA ARG A 163 -6.01 -7.09 -13.42
C ARG A 163 -4.93 -6.63 -14.40
N LEU A 164 -5.28 -5.78 -15.37
CA LEU A 164 -4.39 -5.32 -16.47
C LEU A 164 -3.62 -6.48 -17.14
N GLU A 165 -4.25 -7.66 -17.21
CA GLU A 165 -3.65 -8.85 -17.79
C GLU A 165 -3.52 -8.66 -19.30
N VAL A 166 -2.29 -8.69 -19.80
CA VAL A 166 -2.00 -8.56 -21.24
C VAL A 166 -1.80 -9.95 -21.83
N LYS A 167 -2.59 -10.29 -22.85
CA LYS A 167 -2.48 -11.56 -23.60
C LYS A 167 -2.31 -11.29 -25.08
N GLU A 168 -1.53 -12.12 -25.76
CA GLU A 168 -1.53 -12.15 -27.21
C GLU A 168 -2.81 -12.82 -27.71
N GLY A 169 -3.56 -12.09 -28.51
CA GLY A 169 -4.74 -12.59 -29.18
C GLY A 169 -4.42 -13.16 -30.57
N GLN A 170 -5.44 -13.66 -31.28
CA GLN A 170 -5.29 -14.13 -32.65
C GLN A 170 -5.02 -12.96 -33.61
N HIS A 171 -4.31 -13.23 -34.71
CA HIS A 171 -3.97 -12.26 -35.76
C HIS A 171 -3.15 -11.05 -35.28
N GLY A 172 -2.31 -11.20 -34.24
CA GLY A 172 -1.42 -10.15 -33.77
C GLY A 172 -2.13 -9.05 -32.96
N CYS A 173 -3.35 -9.29 -32.50
CA CYS A 173 -3.99 -8.34 -31.59
C CYS A 173 -3.50 -8.55 -30.13
N THR A 174 -3.44 -7.48 -29.38
CA THR A 174 -3.18 -7.51 -27.93
C THR A 174 -4.51 -7.42 -27.19
N LEU A 175 -4.77 -8.37 -26.31
CA LEU A 175 -5.94 -8.37 -25.45
C LEU A 175 -5.52 -7.87 -24.06
N ILE A 176 -6.16 -6.80 -23.60
CA ILE A 176 -5.98 -6.28 -22.24
C ILE A 176 -7.24 -6.67 -21.46
N ASN A 177 -7.07 -7.47 -20.42
CA ASN A 177 -8.14 -7.91 -19.55
C ASN A 177 -8.01 -7.21 -18.19
N ASP A 178 -8.93 -6.29 -17.91
CA ASP A 178 -9.05 -5.55 -16.65
C ASP A 178 -10.48 -5.68 -16.12
N SER A 179 -11.02 -6.88 -16.19
CA SER A 179 -12.37 -7.20 -15.69
C SER A 179 -12.31 -7.49 -14.19
N TYR A 180 -12.91 -6.57 -13.47
CA TYR A 180 -13.06 -6.66 -12.02
C TYR A 180 -14.55 -6.72 -11.66
#